data_388d30411239c260e86967e5e0d366b1
#
_entry.id   388d30411239c260e86967e5e0d366b1
#
_cell.length_a   1.000
_cell.length_b   1.000
_cell.length_c   1.000
_cell.angle_alpha   90.00
_cell.angle_beta   90.00
_cell.angle_gamma   90.00
#
_symmetry.space_group_name_H-M   'P 1'
#
loop_
_entity.id
_entity.type
_entity.pdbx_description
1 polymer ?
#
loop_
_entity_poly.entity_id
_entity_poly.type
_entity_poly.pdbx_seq_one_letter_code
_entity_poly.pdbx_strand_id
1 'polypeptide(L)'
;MAAYSFQKDPWSGVTSRNGIPADELTSMLRGAIRRGEEKTALAAAYEMYLTSPQLLDRAWRSLLSASVEDVGFGAPEAPETVWALYGMRRSFDYTDGDQPIFLVYAVRCLCRSRKDRSSGESAYMLAKRFAAGYIPEVPDYAYDMHLSLIHIS
;
A
#
# COMPACT_ATOMS: atom_id res chain seq x y z
N MET A 1 13.04 -15.04 4.85
CA MET A 1 13.12 -13.63 5.24
C MET A 1 14.52 -13.17 5.57
N ALA A 2 15.43 -14.09 5.85
CA ALA A 2 16.84 -13.74 6.04
C ALA A 2 17.43 -12.98 4.84
N ALA A 3 16.94 -13.26 3.61
CA ALA A 3 17.42 -12.60 2.40
C ALA A 3 17.18 -11.08 2.41
N TYR A 4 16.14 -10.62 3.09
CA TYR A 4 15.84 -9.19 3.16
C TYR A 4 16.73 -8.41 4.11
N SER A 5 17.28 -9.09 5.14
CA SER A 5 18.11 -8.41 6.13
C SER A 5 19.49 -7.99 5.58
N PHE A 6 19.87 -8.52 4.41
CA PHE A 6 21.15 -8.18 3.76
C PHE A 6 21.00 -7.21 2.62
N GLN A 7 19.77 -6.90 2.20
CA GLN A 7 19.56 -5.94 1.14
C GLN A 7 19.59 -4.53 1.70
N LYS A 8 20.40 -3.68 1.09
CA LYS A 8 20.44 -2.26 1.45
C LYS A 8 19.13 -1.62 1.05
N ASP A 9 18.48 -0.92 1.99
CA ASP A 9 17.31 -0.12 1.70
C ASP A 9 17.66 0.95 0.67
N PRO A 10 17.04 0.94 -0.54
CA PRO A 10 17.36 1.91 -1.57
C PRO A 10 17.00 3.35 -1.17
N TRP A 11 16.14 3.51 -0.14
CA TRP A 11 15.74 4.83 0.35
C TRP A 11 16.58 5.32 1.51
N SER A 12 17.55 4.52 1.97
CA SER A 12 18.48 4.91 3.02
C SER A 12 19.31 6.11 2.54
N GLY A 13 19.28 7.18 3.30
CA GLY A 13 20.03 8.40 2.97
C GLY A 13 19.30 9.33 1.99
N VAL A 14 18.15 8.93 1.44
CA VAL A 14 17.33 9.80 0.57
C VAL A 14 16.48 10.72 1.42
N THR A 15 16.56 12.02 1.15
CA THR A 15 15.78 13.03 1.84
C THR A 15 14.93 13.83 0.87
N SER A 16 13.88 14.47 1.40
CA SER A 16 13.07 15.41 0.62
C SER A 16 13.82 16.73 0.40
N ARG A 17 13.22 17.61 -0.40
CA ARG A 17 13.75 18.96 -0.66
C ARG A 17 13.95 19.77 0.63
N ASN A 18 13.23 19.49 1.68
CA ASN A 18 13.37 20.15 2.98
C ASN A 18 14.18 19.32 3.97
N GLY A 19 14.90 18.30 3.50
CA GLY A 19 15.81 17.51 4.33
C GLY A 19 15.13 16.45 5.19
N ILE A 20 13.86 16.12 4.92
CA ILE A 20 13.13 15.10 5.69
C ILE A 20 13.46 13.73 5.08
N PRO A 21 13.91 12.75 5.89
CA PRO A 21 14.18 11.41 5.37
C PRO A 21 12.95 10.79 4.71
N ALA A 22 13.17 10.13 3.57
CA ALA A 22 12.08 9.51 2.80
C ALA A 22 11.28 8.49 3.63
N ASP A 23 11.96 7.72 4.47
CA ASP A 23 11.30 6.74 5.32
C ASP A 23 10.40 7.39 6.36
N GLU A 24 10.81 8.54 6.89
CA GLU A 24 9.96 9.30 7.83
C GLU A 24 8.71 9.85 7.14
N LEU A 25 8.86 10.36 5.91
CA LEU A 25 7.72 10.85 5.13
C LEU A 25 6.75 9.71 4.82
N THR A 26 7.25 8.54 4.48
CA THR A 26 6.43 7.36 4.22
C THR A 26 5.67 6.95 5.47
N SER A 27 6.34 6.90 6.62
CA SER A 27 5.72 6.58 7.91
C SER A 27 4.68 7.62 8.31
N MET A 28 4.98 8.90 8.08
CA MET A 28 4.06 10.01 8.33
C MET A 28 2.80 9.87 7.48
N LEU A 29 2.95 9.61 6.18
CA LEU A 29 1.84 9.43 5.26
C LEU A 29 0.95 8.26 5.69
N ARG A 30 1.57 7.08 5.90
CA ARG A 30 0.83 5.87 6.28
C ARG A 30 0.15 6.01 7.64
N GLY A 31 0.86 6.55 8.62
CA GLY A 31 0.32 6.76 9.96
C GLY A 31 -0.82 7.76 9.99
N ALA A 32 -0.71 8.84 9.22
CA ALA A 32 -1.76 9.85 9.13
C ALA A 32 -3.03 9.30 8.45
N ILE A 33 -2.86 8.49 7.40
CA ILE A 33 -3.99 7.82 6.74
C ILE A 33 -4.75 6.94 7.75
N ARG A 34 -4.02 6.12 8.52
CA ARG A 34 -4.63 5.25 9.52
C ARG A 34 -5.48 6.01 10.53
N ARG A 35 -5.05 7.22 10.89
CA ARG A 35 -5.72 8.06 11.90
C ARG A 35 -6.73 9.01 11.29
N GLY A 36 -6.84 9.07 9.96
CA GLY A 36 -7.71 10.03 9.29
C GLY A 36 -7.22 11.47 9.42
N GLU A 37 -5.94 11.68 9.68
CA GLU A 37 -5.33 13.01 9.81
C GLU A 37 -5.01 13.56 8.42
N GLU A 38 -6.01 14.11 7.77
CA GLU A 38 -5.94 14.50 6.37
C GLU A 38 -4.85 15.52 6.08
N LYS A 39 -4.77 16.58 6.91
CA LYS A 39 -3.76 17.65 6.71
C LYS A 39 -2.34 17.10 6.78
N THR A 40 -2.08 16.25 7.76
CA THR A 40 -0.76 15.65 7.95
C THR A 40 -0.40 14.72 6.78
N ALA A 41 -1.37 13.90 6.35
CA ALA A 41 -1.16 13.00 5.20
C ALA A 41 -0.88 13.78 3.93
N LEU A 42 -1.66 14.84 3.68
CA LEU A 42 -1.48 15.69 2.50
C LEU A 42 -0.12 16.38 2.51
N ALA A 43 0.32 16.87 3.66
CA ALA A 43 1.62 17.52 3.78
C ALA A 43 2.75 16.55 3.43
N ALA A 44 2.68 15.32 3.94
CA ALA A 44 3.69 14.29 3.64
C ALA A 44 3.72 13.96 2.14
N ALA A 45 2.56 13.69 1.56
CA ALA A 45 2.44 13.34 0.14
C ALA A 45 2.92 14.48 -0.76
N TYR A 46 2.55 15.71 -0.43
CA TYR A 46 2.91 16.87 -1.24
C TYR A 46 4.40 17.18 -1.16
N GLU A 47 5.01 17.01 0.00
CA GLU A 47 6.47 17.12 0.14
C GLU A 47 7.18 16.12 -0.77
N MET A 48 6.68 14.89 -0.83
CA MET A 48 7.24 13.86 -1.71
C MET A 48 7.05 14.23 -3.19
N TYR A 49 5.88 14.74 -3.55
CA TYR A 49 5.60 15.21 -4.90
C TYR A 49 6.56 16.32 -5.33
N LEU A 50 6.79 17.30 -4.47
CA LEU A 50 7.63 18.45 -4.79
C LEU A 50 9.13 18.09 -4.85
N THR A 51 9.52 16.96 -4.29
CA THR A 51 10.94 16.57 -4.24
C THR A 51 11.39 15.96 -5.56
N SER A 52 10.71 14.93 -6.04
CA SER A 52 11.14 14.22 -7.24
C SER A 52 10.06 13.28 -7.76
N PRO A 53 10.13 12.90 -9.05
CA PRO A 53 9.24 11.85 -9.57
C PRO A 53 9.39 10.51 -8.85
N GLN A 54 10.60 10.19 -8.37
CA GLN A 54 10.86 8.95 -7.65
C GLN A 54 10.16 8.92 -6.30
N LEU A 55 10.22 10.03 -5.55
CA LEU A 55 9.50 10.13 -4.28
C LEU A 55 8.00 10.19 -4.50
N LEU A 56 7.55 10.84 -5.56
CA LEU A 56 6.13 10.81 -5.93
C LEU A 56 5.65 9.38 -6.17
N ASP A 57 6.44 8.58 -6.90
CA ASP A 57 6.08 7.18 -7.13
C ASP A 57 6.01 6.39 -5.82
N ARG A 58 6.94 6.65 -4.91
CA ARG A 58 6.90 6.03 -3.58
C ARG A 58 5.63 6.40 -2.80
N ALA A 59 5.19 7.65 -2.91
CA ALA A 59 3.94 8.09 -2.30
C ALA A 59 2.75 7.28 -2.86
N TRP A 60 2.67 7.13 -4.18
CA TRP A 60 1.61 6.34 -4.81
C TRP A 60 1.64 4.87 -4.38
N ARG A 61 2.83 4.27 -4.30
CA ARG A 61 2.98 2.90 -3.81
C ARG A 61 2.48 2.76 -2.38
N SER A 62 2.76 3.76 -1.55
CA SER A 62 2.25 3.80 -0.18
C SER A 62 0.73 3.87 -0.13
N LEU A 63 0.12 4.65 -1.04
CA LEU A 63 -1.33 4.74 -1.12
C LEU A 63 -1.96 3.42 -1.60
N LEU A 64 -1.34 2.75 -2.57
CA LEU A 64 -1.80 1.44 -3.02
C LEU A 64 -1.78 0.43 -1.88
N SER A 65 -0.68 0.36 -1.14
CA SER A 65 -0.57 -0.52 0.02
C SER A 65 -1.60 -0.16 1.09
N ALA A 66 -1.74 1.13 1.41
CA ALA A 66 -2.69 1.59 2.42
C ALA A 66 -4.13 1.26 2.04
N SER A 67 -4.47 1.26 0.75
CA SER A 67 -5.83 0.95 0.29
C SER A 67 -6.27 -0.46 0.67
N VAL A 68 -5.34 -1.41 0.74
CA VAL A 68 -5.66 -2.80 1.13
C VAL A 68 -5.31 -3.10 2.58
N GLU A 69 -4.22 -2.53 3.12
CA GLU A 69 -3.74 -2.85 4.46
C GLU A 69 -4.42 -2.03 5.54
N ASP A 70 -4.69 -0.76 5.29
CA ASP A 70 -5.21 0.15 6.30
C ASP A 70 -6.70 0.40 6.13
N VAL A 71 -7.17 0.59 4.91
CA VAL A 71 -8.59 0.77 4.60
C VAL A 71 -9.27 -0.58 4.42
N GLY A 72 -8.76 -1.41 3.48
CA GLY A 72 -9.25 -2.77 3.30
C GLY A 72 -10.77 -2.86 3.18
N PHE A 73 -11.38 -3.72 4.01
CA PHE A 73 -12.82 -3.89 4.01
C PHE A 73 -13.59 -2.71 4.57
N GLY A 74 -12.91 -1.72 5.14
CA GLY A 74 -13.55 -0.47 5.54
C GLY A 74 -14.17 0.28 4.36
N ALA A 75 -13.52 0.17 3.19
CA ALA A 75 -14.02 0.68 1.91
C ALA A 75 -13.48 -0.23 0.80
N PRO A 76 -14.19 -1.33 0.48
CA PRO A 76 -13.68 -2.35 -0.47
C PRO A 76 -13.33 -1.79 -1.84
N GLU A 77 -13.93 -0.67 -2.24
CA GLU A 77 -13.65 0.00 -3.52
C GLU A 77 -12.36 0.83 -3.51
N ALA A 78 -11.74 1.06 -2.36
CA ALA A 78 -10.58 1.93 -2.25
C ALA A 78 -9.40 1.51 -3.14
N PRO A 79 -9.04 0.21 -3.24
CA PRO A 79 -7.94 -0.19 -4.13
C PRO A 79 -8.19 0.17 -5.58
N GLU A 80 -9.41 -0.03 -6.08
CA GLU A 80 -9.76 0.33 -7.46
C GLU A 80 -9.70 1.84 -7.67
N THR A 81 -10.21 2.61 -6.70
CA THR A 81 -10.18 4.07 -6.76
C THR A 81 -8.76 4.59 -6.84
N VAL A 82 -7.87 4.11 -5.97
CA VAL A 82 -6.47 4.55 -5.97
C VAL A 82 -5.77 4.11 -7.25
N TRP A 83 -6.03 2.89 -7.71
CA TRP A 83 -5.45 2.38 -8.95
C TRP A 83 -5.87 3.21 -10.16
N ALA A 84 -7.15 3.57 -10.23
CA ALA A 84 -7.67 4.42 -11.31
C ALA A 84 -7.00 5.80 -11.31
N LEU A 85 -6.90 6.43 -10.13
CA LEU A 85 -6.26 7.74 -9.99
C LEU A 85 -4.78 7.69 -10.35
N TYR A 86 -4.09 6.63 -9.94
CA TYR A 86 -2.71 6.38 -10.29
C TYR A 86 -2.53 6.32 -11.82
N GLY A 87 -3.46 5.66 -12.51
CA GLY A 87 -3.48 5.59 -13.96
C GLY A 87 -3.78 6.92 -14.64
N MET A 88 -4.80 7.63 -14.13
CA MET A 88 -5.22 8.93 -14.68
C MET A 88 -4.08 9.95 -14.69
N ARG A 89 -3.26 9.98 -13.61
CA ARG A 89 -2.17 10.94 -13.51
C ARG A 89 -1.14 10.82 -14.63
N ARG A 90 -1.06 9.66 -15.27
CA ARG A 90 -0.12 9.43 -16.37
C ARG A 90 -0.44 10.22 -17.61
N SER A 91 -1.67 10.73 -17.73
CA SER A 91 -2.07 11.61 -18.83
C SER A 91 -1.49 13.02 -18.69
N PHE A 92 -0.82 13.30 -17.56
CA PHE A 92 -0.28 14.62 -17.25
C PHE A 92 1.21 14.47 -16.92
N ASP A 93 2.03 15.41 -17.40
CA ASP A 93 3.45 15.43 -17.05
C ASP A 93 3.65 15.80 -15.58
N TYR A 94 4.78 15.38 -15.01
CA TYR A 94 5.13 15.71 -13.63
C TYR A 94 5.10 17.22 -13.37
N THR A 95 5.46 18.02 -14.38
CA THR A 95 5.48 19.48 -14.28
C THR A 95 4.13 20.14 -14.55
N ASP A 96 3.12 19.36 -14.95
CA ASP A 96 1.78 19.89 -15.21
C ASP A 96 1.09 20.23 -13.88
N GLY A 97 0.55 21.45 -13.77
CA GLY A 97 -0.11 21.91 -12.53
C GLY A 97 -1.34 21.11 -12.14
N ASP A 98 -1.93 20.36 -13.07
CA ASP A 98 -3.12 19.55 -12.80
C ASP A 98 -2.75 18.15 -12.25
N GLN A 99 -1.50 17.71 -12.43
CA GLN A 99 -1.11 16.36 -12.00
C GLN A 99 -1.28 16.10 -10.49
N PRO A 100 -0.92 17.03 -9.59
CA PRO A 100 -1.02 16.76 -8.15
C PRO A 100 -2.43 16.53 -7.63
N ILE A 101 -3.47 16.98 -8.36
CA ILE A 101 -4.84 16.82 -7.86
C ILE A 101 -5.23 15.35 -7.68
N PHE A 102 -4.69 14.46 -8.51
CA PHE A 102 -4.96 13.03 -8.40
C PHE A 102 -4.39 12.46 -7.11
N LEU A 103 -3.18 12.88 -6.75
CA LEU A 103 -2.54 12.49 -5.48
C LEU A 103 -3.34 13.03 -4.30
N VAL A 104 -3.69 14.29 -4.31
CA VAL A 104 -4.47 14.94 -3.25
C VAL A 104 -5.81 14.22 -3.06
N TYR A 105 -6.51 13.95 -4.14
CA TYR A 105 -7.80 13.27 -4.08
C TYR A 105 -7.66 11.85 -3.50
N ALA A 106 -6.65 11.11 -3.94
CA ALA A 106 -6.41 9.76 -3.44
C ALA A 106 -6.12 9.75 -1.94
N VAL A 107 -5.27 10.65 -1.47
CA VAL A 107 -4.96 10.78 -0.04
C VAL A 107 -6.24 11.09 0.75
N ARG A 108 -7.03 12.03 0.28
CA ARG A 108 -8.28 12.41 0.94
C ARG A 108 -9.26 11.25 0.99
N CYS A 109 -9.39 10.49 -0.10
CA CYS A 109 -10.25 9.29 -0.12
C CYS A 109 -9.85 8.31 0.98
N LEU A 110 -8.57 8.01 1.10
CA LEU A 110 -8.08 7.04 2.08
C LEU A 110 -8.23 7.57 3.52
N CYS A 111 -7.94 8.85 3.74
CA CYS A 111 -8.10 9.43 5.07
C CYS A 111 -9.55 9.41 5.53
N ARG A 112 -10.49 9.63 4.63
CA ARG A 112 -11.94 9.68 4.93
C ARG A 112 -12.61 8.33 4.99
N SER A 113 -11.96 7.29 4.47
CA SER A 113 -12.49 5.93 4.49
C SER A 113 -12.45 5.35 5.88
N ARG A 114 -13.42 4.45 6.19
CA ARG A 114 -13.33 3.61 7.37
C ARG A 114 -12.09 2.73 7.24
N LYS A 115 -11.51 2.37 8.37
CA LYS A 115 -10.28 1.58 8.41
C LYS A 115 -10.57 0.17 8.85
N ASP A 116 -9.95 -0.80 8.16
CA ASP A 116 -9.98 -2.20 8.53
C ASP A 116 -8.61 -2.80 8.22
N ARG A 117 -7.83 -3.06 9.24
CA ARG A 117 -6.45 -3.54 9.11
C ARG A 117 -6.35 -5.06 9.14
N SER A 118 -7.48 -5.76 9.11
CA SER A 118 -7.51 -7.22 9.29
C SER A 118 -6.72 -7.97 8.22
N SER A 119 -6.70 -7.50 6.97
CA SER A 119 -5.92 -8.17 5.91
C SER A 119 -4.42 -8.08 6.15
N GLY A 120 -3.93 -6.91 6.56
CA GLY A 120 -2.52 -6.73 6.92
C GLY A 120 -2.12 -7.54 8.14
N GLU A 121 -2.98 -7.58 9.15
CA GLU A 121 -2.79 -8.39 10.34
C GLU A 121 -2.76 -9.88 9.99
N SER A 122 -3.68 -10.33 9.13
CA SER A 122 -3.71 -11.72 8.67
C SER A 122 -2.44 -12.08 7.90
N ALA A 123 -1.98 -11.21 7.01
CA ALA A 123 -0.75 -11.44 6.26
C ALA A 123 0.45 -11.55 7.20
N TYR A 124 0.54 -10.68 8.19
CA TYR A 124 1.61 -10.71 9.19
C TYR A 124 1.59 -12.02 9.98
N MET A 125 0.42 -12.44 10.46
CA MET A 125 0.28 -13.68 11.23
C MET A 125 0.60 -14.91 10.38
N LEU A 126 0.17 -14.93 9.12
CA LEU A 126 0.50 -16.03 8.21
C LEU A 126 2.01 -16.12 7.98
N ALA A 127 2.65 -14.98 7.72
CA ALA A 127 4.10 -14.96 7.52
C ALA A 127 4.84 -15.54 8.73
N LYS A 128 4.42 -15.18 9.94
CA LYS A 128 5.02 -15.70 11.17
C LYS A 128 4.78 -17.21 11.34
N ARG A 129 3.56 -17.66 11.09
CA ARG A 129 3.21 -19.09 11.25
C ARG A 129 3.97 -19.96 10.27
N PHE A 130 4.04 -19.55 8.99
CA PHE A 130 4.78 -20.31 8.00
C PHE A 130 6.28 -20.30 8.28
N ALA A 131 6.82 -19.17 8.74
CA ALA A 131 8.24 -19.11 9.14
C ALA A 131 8.54 -20.03 10.33
N ALA A 132 7.55 -20.28 11.19
CA ALA A 132 7.68 -21.18 12.32
C ALA A 132 7.41 -22.65 11.97
N GLY A 133 7.20 -22.97 10.71
CA GLY A 133 7.03 -24.35 10.25
C GLY A 133 5.60 -24.83 10.11
N TYR A 134 4.63 -23.90 10.14
CA TYR A 134 3.23 -24.30 9.93
C TYR A 134 3.05 -24.93 8.54
N ILE A 135 2.32 -26.04 8.52
CA ILE A 135 1.98 -26.76 7.28
C ILE A 135 0.46 -26.85 7.20
N PRO A 136 -0.15 -26.39 6.09
CA PRO A 136 -1.61 -26.47 5.96
C PRO A 136 -2.12 -27.90 6.05
N GLU A 137 -3.23 -28.08 6.76
CA GLU A 137 -3.95 -29.34 6.80
C GLU A 137 -4.95 -29.35 5.62
N VAL A 138 -4.86 -30.39 4.78
CA VAL A 138 -5.74 -30.53 3.63
C VAL A 138 -7.07 -31.13 4.09
N PRO A 139 -8.19 -30.42 3.97
CA PRO A 139 -9.49 -30.96 4.41
C PRO A 139 -10.00 -32.05 3.46
N ASP A 140 -10.90 -32.90 4.00
CA ASP A 140 -11.43 -34.05 3.27
C ASP A 140 -12.13 -33.63 1.96
N TYR A 141 -12.81 -32.52 1.93
CA TYR A 141 -13.52 -32.08 0.71
C TYR A 141 -12.55 -31.81 -0.46
N ALA A 142 -11.31 -31.47 -0.17
CA ALA A 142 -10.31 -31.24 -1.24
C ALA A 142 -9.96 -32.56 -1.95
N TYR A 143 -9.89 -33.65 -1.21
CA TYR A 143 -9.69 -34.99 -1.78
C TYR A 143 -10.88 -35.41 -2.61
N ASP A 144 -12.09 -35.20 -2.11
CA ASP A 144 -13.32 -35.56 -2.81
C ASP A 144 -13.47 -34.79 -4.13
N MET A 145 -13.14 -33.49 -4.15
CA MET A 145 -13.16 -32.69 -5.37
C MET A 145 -12.14 -33.19 -6.39
N HIS A 146 -10.95 -33.57 -5.96
CA HIS A 146 -9.91 -34.10 -6.83
C HIS A 146 -10.36 -35.41 -7.47
N LEU A 147 -10.93 -36.32 -6.68
CA LEU A 147 -11.46 -37.60 -7.17
C LEU A 147 -12.59 -37.39 -8.18
N SER A 148 -13.49 -36.45 -7.93
CA SER A 148 -14.56 -36.11 -8.85
C SER A 148 -14.03 -35.63 -10.19
N LEU A 149 -13.01 -34.81 -10.20
CA LEU A 149 -12.41 -34.30 -11.44
C LEU A 149 -11.72 -35.41 -12.24
N ILE A 150 -11.09 -36.36 -11.57
CA ILE A 150 -10.48 -37.50 -12.22
C ILE A 150 -11.54 -38.37 -12.91
N HIS A 151 -12.71 -38.57 -12.30
CA HIS A 151 -13.77 -39.39 -12.86
C HIS A 151 -14.50 -38.74 -14.03
N ILE A 152 -14.47 -37.41 -14.12
CA ILE A 152 -15.11 -36.68 -15.23
C ILE A 152 -14.31 -36.81 -16.50
N SER A 153 -13.01 -36.99 -16.43
CA SER A 153 -12.14 -37.18 -17.60
C SER A 153 -12.22 -38.63 -18.09
#